data_4d0dba3bdbec8b5d6e9cc3b1a578bcd7
#
_entry.id   4d0dba3bdbec8b5d6e9cc3b1a578bcd7
#
_cell.length_a   1.000
_cell.length_b   1.000
_cell.length_c   1.000
_cell.angle_alpha   90.00
_cell.angle_beta   90.00
_cell.angle_gamma   90.00
#
_symmetry.space_group_name_H-M   'P 1'
#
loop_
_entity.id
_entity.type
_entity.pdbx_description
1 polymer ?
#
loop_
_entity_poly.entity_id
_entity_poly.type
_entity_poly.pdbx_seq_one_letter_code
_entity_poly.pdbx_strand_id
1 'polypeptide(L)'
;MEYANGKVKDLQIAYIGGGSRGWAWTFMTDLAMDDELSGTIRLYDIDAEAAKHNEIIGNRLSAREDVVGKWNYTVSDSLQSALTGADFIVISILPGTFDEMAVDVHMPERLGIYQSVGDTAGPGGAMRALRTIPMYVEIAQTIRAYAPKAWVINYTNPMSLCVKTLYYVFPEIKAFGCCHEVFGTQKVLKGILEETMGLKDVRREDILVNVLGINHFTWFDYASYKGIDLFPIYRKYTEEHTEDGYKEVDRNWMNSTFDCAHIVKFNLFRKYGLIAAAGDRHLVEFMPGVGDSYLKNPGTVKRWKFGLTTVDWRKKDLQDRLAKSARLAAGEEEIELKPTGEEGIQLIKALCGLNCKISNVNIPNTGHQIANLPENAVVETNAVFERDAIRPLYAGELPEQIRELVDPHVANHERILKAALLCDFDLVVEAFMEDPQVKGRATVEQVEELVRDMLRGTKKYLPDGWKKYL
;
A
#
# COMPACT_ATOMS: atom_id res chain seq x y z
N MET A 1 -19.02 -5.84 19.98
CA MET A 1 -18.88 -4.36 19.92
C MET A 1 -20.02 -3.71 20.69
N GLU A 2 -19.73 -2.84 21.66
CA GLU A 2 -20.69 -2.15 22.52
C GLU A 2 -20.46 -0.63 22.50
N TYR A 3 -21.55 0.16 22.43
CA TYR A 3 -21.49 1.64 22.47
C TYR A 3 -21.82 2.15 23.86
N ALA A 4 -20.89 2.91 24.46
CA ALA A 4 -21.06 3.49 25.77
C ALA A 4 -20.34 4.84 25.89
N ASN A 5 -21.08 5.90 26.27
CA ASN A 5 -20.54 7.24 26.56
C ASN A 5 -19.65 7.82 25.42
N GLY A 6 -20.09 7.68 24.17
CA GLY A 6 -19.33 8.16 23.00
C GLY A 6 -18.09 7.33 22.65
N LYS A 7 -17.93 6.14 23.23
CA LYS A 7 -16.84 5.20 22.99
C LYS A 7 -17.38 3.87 22.48
N VAL A 8 -16.52 3.11 21.81
CA VAL A 8 -16.80 1.73 21.38
C VAL A 8 -15.92 0.77 22.17
N LYS A 9 -16.54 -0.19 22.81
CA LYS A 9 -15.89 -1.21 23.63
C LYS A 9 -16.15 -2.59 23.06
N ASP A 10 -15.35 -3.54 23.52
CA ASP A 10 -15.44 -4.95 23.13
C ASP A 10 -15.36 -5.16 21.60
N LEU A 11 -14.58 -4.31 20.93
CA LEU A 11 -14.34 -4.42 19.51
C LEU A 11 -13.47 -5.64 19.23
N GLN A 12 -13.84 -6.44 18.22
CA GLN A 12 -13.12 -7.65 17.85
C GLN A 12 -12.39 -7.41 16.52
N ILE A 13 -11.08 -7.28 16.57
CA ILE A 13 -10.24 -7.05 15.38
C ILE A 13 -9.41 -8.30 15.12
N ALA A 14 -9.53 -8.89 13.93
CA ALA A 14 -8.62 -9.91 13.45
C ALA A 14 -7.47 -9.25 12.68
N TYR A 15 -6.23 -9.56 13.01
CA TYR A 15 -5.05 -9.07 12.30
C TYR A 15 -4.34 -10.23 11.61
N ILE A 16 -4.48 -10.31 10.28
CA ILE A 16 -3.83 -11.30 9.41
C ILE A 16 -2.46 -10.75 9.01
N GLY A 17 -1.39 -11.47 9.32
CA GLY A 17 -0.02 -10.96 9.32
C GLY A 17 0.37 -10.41 10.69
N GLY A 18 -0.21 -10.99 11.76
CA GLY A 18 -0.05 -10.56 13.15
C GLY A 18 1.37 -10.64 13.70
N GLY A 19 2.28 -11.33 13.01
CA GLY A 19 3.72 -11.36 13.28
C GLY A 19 4.52 -10.21 12.66
N SER A 20 3.86 -9.26 11.98
CA SER A 20 4.52 -8.11 11.33
C SER A 20 5.35 -7.29 12.33
N ARG A 21 6.63 -7.08 11.99
CA ARG A 21 7.60 -6.32 12.80
C ARG A 21 7.74 -4.87 12.31
N GLY A 22 6.62 -4.26 12.01
CA GLY A 22 6.51 -2.89 11.51
C GLY A 22 5.06 -2.45 11.55
N TRP A 23 4.26 -2.86 10.58
CA TRP A 23 2.85 -2.47 10.48
C TRP A 23 2.01 -2.84 11.71
N ALA A 24 2.24 -4.04 12.31
CA ALA A 24 1.53 -4.37 13.55
C ALA A 24 1.92 -3.45 14.71
N TRP A 25 3.21 -3.06 14.84
CA TRP A 25 3.63 -2.12 15.87
C TRP A 25 3.07 -0.73 15.64
N THR A 26 3.01 -0.26 14.40
CA THR A 26 2.37 1.01 14.01
C THR A 26 0.90 1.00 14.45
N PHE A 27 0.17 -0.07 14.10
CA PHE A 27 -1.24 -0.22 14.46
C PHE A 27 -1.46 -0.28 15.99
N MET A 28 -0.59 -1.02 16.70
CA MET A 28 -0.61 -1.08 18.16
C MET A 28 -0.34 0.29 18.81
N THR A 29 0.57 1.08 18.23
CA THR A 29 0.91 2.42 18.71
C THR A 29 -0.29 3.36 18.60
N ASP A 30 -0.94 3.39 17.43
CA ASP A 30 -2.12 4.25 17.22
C ASP A 30 -3.29 3.83 18.11
N LEU A 31 -3.51 2.52 18.33
CA LEU A 31 -4.50 2.00 19.27
C LEU A 31 -4.19 2.37 20.73
N ALA A 32 -2.91 2.36 21.11
CA ALA A 32 -2.48 2.73 22.47
C ALA A 32 -2.73 4.21 22.79
N MET A 33 -2.76 5.05 21.76
CA MET A 33 -2.97 6.51 21.87
C MET A 33 -4.44 6.91 21.73
N ASP A 34 -5.36 5.99 21.43
CA ASP A 34 -6.79 6.26 21.25
C ASP A 34 -7.59 5.74 22.45
N ASP A 35 -8.36 6.61 23.10
CA ASP A 35 -9.18 6.27 24.28
C ASP A 35 -10.65 6.02 23.95
N GLU A 36 -11.05 6.17 22.69
CA GLU A 36 -12.45 5.98 22.26
C GLU A 36 -12.74 4.54 21.83
N LEU A 37 -11.70 3.76 21.50
CA LEU A 37 -11.80 2.36 21.11
C LEU A 37 -11.16 1.44 22.14
N SER A 38 -11.76 0.29 22.39
CA SER A 38 -11.15 -0.79 23.19
C SER A 38 -11.73 -2.15 22.80
N GLY A 39 -10.95 -3.22 23.05
CA GLY A 39 -11.40 -4.57 22.70
C GLY A 39 -10.28 -5.59 22.65
N THR A 40 -10.40 -6.53 21.71
CA THR A 40 -9.44 -7.61 21.53
C THR A 40 -8.87 -7.61 20.11
N ILE A 41 -7.55 -7.74 20.01
CA ILE A 41 -6.83 -7.96 18.75
C ILE A 41 -6.43 -9.43 18.70
N ARG A 42 -6.97 -10.16 17.73
CA ARG A 42 -6.63 -11.56 17.46
C ARG A 42 -5.59 -11.60 16.36
N LEU A 43 -4.36 -11.97 16.73
CA LEU A 43 -3.20 -12.03 15.84
C LEU A 43 -3.13 -13.40 15.18
N TYR A 44 -3.17 -13.45 13.87
CA TYR A 44 -2.93 -14.66 13.09
C TYR A 44 -1.75 -14.44 12.14
N ASP A 45 -0.80 -15.35 12.16
CA ASP A 45 0.34 -15.39 11.24
C ASP A 45 0.74 -16.84 10.98
N ILE A 46 1.31 -17.11 9.79
CA ILE A 46 1.93 -18.41 9.49
C ILE A 46 3.21 -18.63 10.33
N ASP A 47 3.86 -17.54 10.79
CA ASP A 47 4.91 -17.51 11.79
C ASP A 47 4.27 -17.28 13.18
N ALA A 48 3.83 -18.36 13.80
CA ALA A 48 3.15 -18.32 15.09
C ALA A 48 4.05 -17.75 16.21
N GLU A 49 5.37 -17.90 16.13
CA GLU A 49 6.32 -17.34 17.09
C GLU A 49 6.37 -15.81 16.97
N ALA A 50 6.37 -15.28 15.75
CA ALA A 50 6.30 -13.85 15.52
C ALA A 50 4.99 -13.25 16.04
N ALA A 51 3.86 -13.92 15.82
CA ALA A 51 2.57 -13.52 16.39
C ALA A 51 2.59 -13.53 17.93
N LYS A 52 3.24 -14.53 18.52
CA LYS A 52 3.39 -14.64 19.98
C LYS A 52 4.24 -13.52 20.57
N HIS A 53 5.32 -13.12 19.90
CA HIS A 53 6.07 -11.93 20.29
C HIS A 53 5.18 -10.69 20.30
N ASN A 54 4.39 -10.49 19.25
CA ASN A 54 3.49 -9.34 19.15
C ASN A 54 2.34 -9.37 20.17
N GLU A 55 1.84 -10.55 20.57
CA GLU A 55 0.92 -10.69 21.70
C GLU A 55 1.54 -10.16 22.99
N ILE A 56 2.77 -10.58 23.29
CA ILE A 56 3.50 -10.12 24.48
C ILE A 56 3.74 -8.62 24.43
N ILE A 57 4.22 -8.11 23.30
CA ILE A 57 4.51 -6.69 23.08
C ILE A 57 3.24 -5.85 23.25
N GLY A 58 2.13 -6.24 22.60
CA GLY A 58 0.86 -5.52 22.65
C GLY A 58 0.25 -5.49 24.06
N ASN A 59 0.29 -6.63 24.80
CA ASN A 59 -0.21 -6.69 26.17
C ASN A 59 0.67 -5.89 27.14
N ARG A 60 2.01 -5.89 26.96
CA ARG A 60 2.90 -5.00 27.73
C ARG A 60 2.60 -3.54 27.45
N LEU A 61 2.44 -3.16 26.17
CA LEU A 61 2.06 -1.80 25.79
C LEU A 61 0.76 -1.36 26.45
N SER A 62 -0.28 -2.19 26.40
CA SER A 62 -1.59 -1.89 27.03
C SER A 62 -1.53 -1.79 28.55
N ALA A 63 -0.54 -2.42 29.19
CA ALA A 63 -0.39 -2.37 30.66
C ALA A 63 0.31 -1.09 31.14
N ARG A 64 0.94 -0.30 30.28
CA ARG A 64 1.64 0.93 30.64
C ARG A 64 0.68 1.98 31.18
N GLU A 65 1.14 2.80 32.12
CA GLU A 65 0.37 3.88 32.75
C GLU A 65 0.13 5.07 31.80
N ASP A 66 1.07 5.33 30.87
CA ASP A 66 1.00 6.40 29.88
C ASP A 66 0.15 6.04 28.64
N VAL A 67 -0.40 4.83 28.56
CA VAL A 67 -1.27 4.34 27.48
C VAL A 67 -2.72 4.53 27.84
N VAL A 68 -3.47 5.24 27.01
CA VAL A 68 -4.89 5.50 27.20
C VAL A 68 -5.78 4.42 26.57
N GLY A 69 -5.38 3.88 25.42
CA GLY A 69 -6.08 2.81 24.72
C GLY A 69 -5.82 1.43 25.35
N LYS A 70 -6.86 0.75 25.80
CA LYS A 70 -6.74 -0.54 26.50
C LYS A 70 -7.21 -1.68 25.61
N TRP A 71 -6.27 -2.51 25.19
CA TRP A 71 -6.50 -3.63 24.28
C TRP A 71 -5.95 -4.93 24.84
N ASN A 72 -6.64 -6.03 24.56
CA ASN A 72 -6.16 -7.38 24.84
C ASN A 72 -5.65 -8.00 23.54
N TYR A 73 -4.43 -8.49 23.50
CA TYR A 73 -3.83 -9.15 22.35
C TYR A 73 -3.75 -10.64 22.59
N THR A 74 -4.23 -11.43 21.62
CA THR A 74 -4.24 -12.89 21.68
C THR A 74 -3.81 -13.48 20.34
N VAL A 75 -3.03 -14.56 20.37
CA VAL A 75 -2.71 -15.34 19.15
C VAL A 75 -3.87 -16.27 18.84
N SER A 76 -4.18 -16.41 17.56
CA SER A 76 -5.14 -17.38 17.04
C SER A 76 -4.44 -18.50 16.30
N ASP A 77 -4.82 -19.76 16.57
CA ASP A 77 -4.19 -20.96 16.00
C ASP A 77 -4.57 -21.21 14.54
N SER A 78 -5.60 -20.56 14.04
CA SER A 78 -6.09 -20.70 12.68
C SER A 78 -6.72 -19.41 12.15
N LEU A 79 -6.75 -19.27 10.83
CA LEU A 79 -7.44 -18.16 10.16
C LEU A 79 -8.93 -18.15 10.55
N GLN A 80 -9.57 -19.32 10.63
CA GLN A 80 -10.95 -19.44 11.06
C GLN A 80 -11.17 -18.87 12.48
N SER A 81 -10.33 -19.27 13.46
CA SER A 81 -10.47 -18.80 14.85
C SER A 81 -10.23 -17.30 14.96
N ALA A 82 -9.28 -16.75 14.19
CA ALA A 82 -9.02 -15.32 14.14
C ALA A 82 -10.23 -14.54 13.62
N LEU A 83 -10.89 -15.04 12.57
CA LEU A 83 -11.96 -14.33 11.88
C LEU A 83 -13.32 -14.47 12.55
N THR A 84 -13.60 -15.59 13.24
CA THR A 84 -14.94 -15.85 13.81
C THR A 84 -15.41 -14.70 14.71
N GLY A 85 -16.50 -14.01 14.28
CA GLY A 85 -17.09 -12.91 15.03
C GLY A 85 -16.24 -11.63 15.06
N ALA A 86 -15.32 -11.44 14.11
CA ALA A 86 -14.59 -10.18 13.97
C ALA A 86 -15.52 -9.06 13.49
N ASP A 87 -15.35 -7.86 14.06
CA ASP A 87 -15.99 -6.62 13.60
C ASP A 87 -15.14 -5.99 12.49
N PHE A 88 -13.80 -6.06 12.64
CA PHE A 88 -12.82 -5.58 11.67
C PHE A 88 -11.74 -6.64 11.41
N ILE A 89 -11.22 -6.60 10.19
CA ILE A 89 -10.14 -7.47 9.74
C ILE A 89 -9.06 -6.58 9.12
N VAL A 90 -7.84 -6.68 9.61
CA VAL A 90 -6.67 -6.02 9.03
C VAL A 90 -5.84 -7.07 8.33
N ILE A 91 -5.46 -6.83 7.07
CA ILE A 91 -4.60 -7.71 6.30
C ILE A 91 -3.30 -6.98 5.98
N SER A 92 -2.18 -7.49 6.51
CA SER A 92 -0.84 -6.95 6.29
C SER A 92 0.17 -8.10 6.22
N ILE A 93 0.23 -8.79 5.08
CA ILE A 93 1.08 -9.96 4.87
C ILE A 93 2.23 -9.68 3.90
N LEU A 94 3.33 -10.42 4.04
CA LEU A 94 4.40 -10.50 3.04
C LEU A 94 4.26 -11.85 2.32
N PRO A 95 3.84 -11.88 1.03
CA PRO A 95 3.69 -13.12 0.28
C PRO A 95 5.06 -13.66 -0.16
N GLY A 96 5.61 -14.57 0.63
CA GLY A 96 6.98 -15.09 0.50
C GLY A 96 7.94 -14.48 1.53
N THR A 97 9.22 -14.53 1.21
CA THR A 97 10.30 -13.95 2.00
C THR A 97 11.06 -12.91 1.17
N PHE A 98 12.12 -12.33 1.74
CA PHE A 98 13.03 -11.47 0.96
C PHE A 98 13.88 -12.26 -0.04
N ASP A 99 13.92 -13.59 -0.02
CA ASP A 99 14.56 -14.40 -1.06
C ASP A 99 13.67 -14.40 -2.32
N GLU A 100 12.38 -14.61 -2.19
CA GLU A 100 11.43 -14.48 -3.30
C GLU A 100 11.37 -13.02 -3.81
N MET A 101 11.46 -12.04 -2.92
CA MET A 101 11.52 -10.64 -3.32
C MET A 101 12.82 -10.33 -4.10
N ALA A 102 13.94 -10.99 -3.81
CA ALA A 102 15.17 -10.84 -4.60
C ALA A 102 14.97 -11.33 -6.04
N VAL A 103 14.21 -12.39 -6.23
CA VAL A 103 13.82 -12.86 -7.57
C VAL A 103 12.94 -11.80 -8.26
N ASP A 104 11.91 -11.30 -7.57
CA ASP A 104 10.97 -10.30 -8.11
C ASP A 104 11.70 -9.03 -8.58
N VAL A 105 12.61 -8.51 -7.78
CA VAL A 105 13.27 -7.21 -8.01
C VAL A 105 14.48 -7.33 -8.93
N HIS A 106 15.34 -8.35 -8.71
CA HIS A 106 16.67 -8.36 -9.34
C HIS A 106 16.77 -9.26 -10.57
N MET A 107 15.88 -10.26 -10.73
CA MET A 107 15.97 -11.12 -11.92
C MET A 107 15.65 -10.38 -13.24
N PRO A 108 14.71 -9.42 -13.30
CA PRO A 108 14.46 -8.61 -14.50
C PRO A 108 15.62 -7.71 -14.91
N GLU A 109 16.58 -7.41 -14.02
CA GLU A 109 17.75 -6.57 -14.31
C GLU A 109 18.63 -7.17 -15.41
N ARG A 110 18.59 -8.50 -15.61
CA ARG A 110 19.32 -9.17 -16.72
C ARG A 110 18.85 -8.72 -18.11
N LEU A 111 17.61 -8.22 -18.20
CA LEU A 111 17.05 -7.62 -19.41
C LEU A 111 17.08 -6.08 -19.38
N GLY A 112 17.82 -5.49 -18.43
CA GLY A 112 17.89 -4.05 -18.23
C GLY A 112 16.63 -3.45 -17.62
N ILE A 113 15.73 -4.27 -17.04
CA ILE A 113 14.49 -3.83 -16.39
C ILE A 113 14.77 -3.65 -14.89
N TYR A 114 14.93 -2.41 -14.47
CA TYR A 114 15.17 -2.05 -13.08
C TYR A 114 13.86 -1.71 -12.38
N GLN A 115 13.75 -2.09 -11.10
CA GLN A 115 12.59 -1.81 -10.26
C GLN A 115 13.05 -1.10 -8.99
N SER A 116 12.41 0.01 -8.66
CA SER A 116 12.76 0.81 -7.48
C SER A 116 12.21 0.22 -6.19
N VAL A 117 11.06 -0.44 -6.24
CA VAL A 117 10.38 -1.12 -5.13
C VAL A 117 10.06 -2.57 -5.48
N GLY A 118 9.44 -2.82 -6.66
CA GLY A 118 9.15 -4.14 -7.21
C GLY A 118 8.04 -4.90 -6.49
N ASP A 119 7.07 -4.21 -5.87
CA ASP A 119 6.00 -4.86 -5.13
C ASP A 119 4.58 -4.60 -5.67
N THR A 120 4.43 -3.68 -6.63
CA THR A 120 3.13 -3.24 -7.12
C THR A 120 2.99 -3.36 -8.64
N ALA A 121 3.92 -2.80 -9.41
CA ALA A 121 3.93 -2.80 -10.87
C ALA A 121 5.15 -3.53 -11.43
N GLY A 122 5.22 -3.65 -12.76
CA GLY A 122 6.32 -4.33 -13.44
C GLY A 122 6.36 -5.84 -13.22
N PRO A 123 7.42 -6.51 -13.72
CA PRO A 123 7.62 -7.94 -13.55
C PRO A 123 7.58 -8.41 -12.09
N GLY A 124 8.14 -7.63 -11.18
CA GLY A 124 8.16 -7.95 -9.75
C GLY A 124 6.77 -7.94 -9.13
N GLY A 125 5.99 -6.89 -9.38
CA GLY A 125 4.62 -6.79 -8.91
C GLY A 125 3.74 -7.92 -9.45
N ALA A 126 3.88 -8.24 -10.75
CA ALA A 126 3.16 -9.34 -11.38
C ALA A 126 3.54 -10.70 -10.76
N MET A 127 4.83 -11.00 -10.63
CA MET A 127 5.29 -12.27 -10.03
C MET A 127 4.89 -12.39 -8.55
N ARG A 128 4.97 -11.30 -7.79
CA ARG A 128 4.48 -11.25 -6.41
C ARG A 128 2.98 -11.54 -6.34
N ALA A 129 2.19 -11.00 -7.27
CA ALA A 129 0.75 -11.22 -7.34
C ALA A 129 0.39 -12.69 -7.55
N LEU A 130 1.16 -13.45 -8.35
CA LEU A 130 0.93 -14.89 -8.56
C LEU A 130 0.97 -15.70 -7.25
N ARG A 131 1.71 -15.21 -6.23
CA ARG A 131 1.74 -15.80 -4.88
C ARG A 131 0.68 -15.21 -3.97
N THR A 132 0.40 -13.92 -4.11
CA THR A 132 -0.53 -13.18 -3.24
C THR A 132 -1.97 -13.56 -3.51
N ILE A 133 -2.37 -13.64 -4.78
CA ILE A 133 -3.76 -13.89 -5.18
C ILE A 133 -4.31 -15.19 -4.59
N PRO A 134 -3.63 -16.35 -4.65
CA PRO A 134 -4.11 -17.59 -4.02
C PRO A 134 -4.31 -17.45 -2.50
N MET A 135 -3.42 -16.74 -1.80
CA MET A 135 -3.58 -16.47 -0.37
C MET A 135 -4.82 -15.62 -0.10
N TYR A 136 -5.08 -14.62 -0.95
CA TYR A 136 -6.26 -13.76 -0.83
C TYR A 136 -7.56 -14.48 -1.18
N VAL A 137 -7.53 -15.48 -2.07
CA VAL A 137 -8.68 -16.37 -2.33
C VAL A 137 -9.05 -17.13 -1.06
N GLU A 138 -8.08 -17.74 -0.36
CA GLU A 138 -8.30 -18.44 0.90
C GLU A 138 -8.83 -17.49 1.98
N ILE A 139 -8.21 -16.33 2.14
CA ILE A 139 -8.63 -15.31 3.12
C ILE A 139 -10.08 -14.87 2.83
N ALA A 140 -10.40 -14.52 1.59
CA ALA A 140 -11.75 -14.07 1.21
C ALA A 140 -12.82 -15.15 1.41
N GLN A 141 -12.52 -16.41 1.08
CA GLN A 141 -13.42 -17.55 1.34
C GLN A 141 -13.66 -17.73 2.84
N THR A 142 -12.62 -17.60 3.65
CA THR A 142 -12.73 -17.74 5.11
C THR A 142 -13.50 -16.56 5.71
N ILE A 143 -13.28 -15.32 5.24
CA ILE A 143 -14.07 -14.15 5.63
C ILE A 143 -15.56 -14.37 5.33
N ARG A 144 -15.87 -14.81 4.10
CA ARG A 144 -17.27 -15.12 3.69
C ARG A 144 -17.93 -16.12 4.63
N ALA A 145 -17.17 -17.13 5.09
CA ALA A 145 -17.72 -18.20 5.94
C ALA A 145 -17.87 -17.78 7.41
N TYR A 146 -16.94 -16.99 7.96
CA TYR A 146 -16.83 -16.78 9.41
C TYR A 146 -17.01 -15.34 9.88
N ALA A 147 -16.84 -14.35 8.99
CA ALA A 147 -16.97 -12.93 9.31
C ALA A 147 -17.58 -12.11 8.14
N PRO A 148 -18.72 -12.51 7.54
CA PRO A 148 -19.21 -11.90 6.31
C PRO A 148 -19.68 -10.46 6.46
N LYS A 149 -19.80 -9.94 7.68
CA LYS A 149 -20.22 -8.56 7.98
C LYS A 149 -19.08 -7.65 8.39
N ALA A 150 -17.88 -8.21 8.61
CA ALA A 150 -16.72 -7.45 9.04
C ALA A 150 -16.24 -6.48 7.96
N TRP A 151 -15.71 -5.34 8.39
CA TRP A 151 -14.93 -4.46 7.53
C TRP A 151 -13.49 -4.98 7.37
N VAL A 152 -13.00 -4.99 6.15
CA VAL A 152 -11.66 -5.48 5.81
C VAL A 152 -10.79 -4.30 5.36
N ILE A 153 -9.68 -4.09 6.05
CA ILE A 153 -8.68 -3.07 5.75
C ILE A 153 -7.44 -3.77 5.20
N ASN A 154 -7.11 -3.53 3.94
CA ASN A 154 -5.95 -4.11 3.29
C ASN A 154 -4.78 -3.13 3.25
N TYR A 155 -3.61 -3.56 3.75
CA TYR A 155 -2.32 -2.86 3.64
C TYR A 155 -1.32 -3.59 2.76
N THR A 156 -1.66 -4.78 2.25
CA THR A 156 -0.76 -5.61 1.45
C THR A 156 -0.70 -5.14 0.00
N ASN A 157 0.51 -5.19 -0.58
CA ASN A 157 0.76 -4.98 -2.01
C ASN A 157 0.97 -6.32 -2.76
N PRO A 158 0.60 -6.34 -4.05
CA PRO A 158 -0.01 -5.30 -4.91
C PRO A 158 -1.44 -4.98 -4.49
N MET A 159 -1.67 -3.77 -3.99
CA MET A 159 -2.94 -3.42 -3.33
C MET A 159 -4.16 -3.54 -4.24
N SER A 160 -4.08 -3.02 -5.47
CA SER A 160 -5.19 -3.13 -6.44
C SER A 160 -5.57 -4.58 -6.71
N LEU A 161 -4.60 -5.49 -6.84
CA LEU A 161 -4.85 -6.92 -7.06
C LEU A 161 -5.36 -7.62 -5.80
N CYS A 162 -4.87 -7.24 -4.62
CA CYS A 162 -5.39 -7.74 -3.34
C CYS A 162 -6.87 -7.42 -3.17
N VAL A 163 -7.23 -6.13 -3.31
CA VAL A 163 -8.63 -5.67 -3.19
C VAL A 163 -9.49 -6.30 -4.29
N LYS A 164 -8.99 -6.34 -5.55
CA LYS A 164 -9.70 -6.98 -6.66
C LYS A 164 -10.00 -8.46 -6.39
N THR A 165 -9.05 -9.19 -5.82
CA THR A 165 -9.22 -10.61 -5.47
C THR A 165 -10.27 -10.79 -4.38
N LEU A 166 -10.29 -9.92 -3.35
CA LEU A 166 -11.31 -9.97 -2.30
C LEU A 166 -12.73 -9.86 -2.90
N TYR A 167 -12.96 -8.85 -3.74
CA TYR A 167 -14.26 -8.66 -4.39
C TYR A 167 -14.57 -9.71 -5.45
N TYR A 168 -13.58 -10.26 -6.14
CA TYR A 168 -13.79 -11.36 -7.09
C TYR A 168 -14.33 -12.63 -6.41
N VAL A 169 -13.79 -12.96 -5.22
CA VAL A 169 -14.18 -14.16 -4.46
C VAL A 169 -15.46 -13.95 -3.65
N PHE A 170 -15.64 -12.75 -3.10
CA PHE A 170 -16.77 -12.38 -2.26
C PHE A 170 -17.27 -10.98 -2.66
N PRO A 171 -18.17 -10.88 -3.66
CA PRO A 171 -18.63 -9.59 -4.19
C PRO A 171 -19.28 -8.65 -3.16
N GLU A 172 -19.90 -9.19 -2.12
CA GLU A 172 -20.54 -8.42 -1.05
C GLU A 172 -19.61 -8.05 0.11
N ILE A 173 -18.31 -8.33 -0.01
CA ILE A 173 -17.33 -8.03 1.02
C ILE A 173 -17.27 -6.51 1.28
N LYS A 174 -17.19 -6.14 2.55
CA LYS A 174 -16.92 -4.75 2.95
C LYS A 174 -15.41 -4.57 3.05
N ALA A 175 -14.72 -4.34 1.93
CA ALA A 175 -13.26 -4.26 1.90
C ALA A 175 -12.77 -3.00 1.22
N PHE A 176 -11.63 -2.50 1.69
CA PHE A 176 -10.90 -1.41 1.05
C PHE A 176 -9.39 -1.52 1.29
N GLY A 177 -8.61 -0.94 0.37
CA GLY A 177 -7.18 -0.76 0.54
C GLY A 177 -6.87 0.61 1.13
N CYS A 178 -5.96 0.66 2.10
CA CYS A 178 -5.49 1.88 2.75
C CYS A 178 -4.02 2.11 2.39
N CYS A 179 -3.72 3.24 1.74
CA CYS A 179 -2.38 3.61 1.31
C CYS A 179 -2.04 5.04 1.73
N HIS A 180 -0.82 5.26 2.24
CA HIS A 180 -0.37 6.57 2.72
C HIS A 180 0.42 7.39 1.69
N GLU A 181 0.64 6.90 0.47
CA GLU A 181 1.43 7.60 -0.56
C GLU A 181 0.83 8.96 -0.94
N VAL A 182 -0.50 9.08 -0.96
CA VAL A 182 -1.23 10.34 -1.13
C VAL A 182 -0.86 11.34 -0.03
N PHE A 183 -0.75 10.87 1.21
CA PHE A 183 -0.38 11.71 2.37
C PHE A 183 1.03 12.27 2.24
N GLY A 184 1.98 11.49 1.70
CA GLY A 184 3.33 11.95 1.39
C GLY A 184 3.31 13.17 0.46
N THR A 185 2.47 13.13 -0.59
CA THR A 185 2.34 14.26 -1.52
C THR A 185 1.65 15.47 -0.88
N GLN A 186 0.63 15.27 -0.03
CA GLN A 186 0.03 16.37 0.75
C GLN A 186 1.06 17.01 1.69
N LYS A 187 1.97 16.23 2.30
CA LYS A 187 3.07 16.77 3.13
C LYS A 187 4.05 17.61 2.31
N VAL A 188 4.37 17.20 1.08
CA VAL A 188 5.18 18.02 0.16
C VAL A 188 4.49 19.35 -0.14
N LEU A 189 3.18 19.33 -0.48
CA LEU A 189 2.40 20.55 -0.71
C LEU A 189 2.35 21.45 0.53
N LYS A 190 2.16 20.87 1.71
CA LYS A 190 2.25 21.57 3.00
C LYS A 190 3.60 22.30 3.13
N GLY A 191 4.71 21.57 2.95
CA GLY A 191 6.04 22.13 3.11
C GLY A 191 6.36 23.23 2.09
N ILE A 192 5.96 23.06 0.83
CA ILE A 192 6.07 24.07 -0.21
C ILE A 192 5.27 25.33 0.19
N LEU A 193 4.08 25.16 0.71
CA LEU A 193 3.23 26.25 1.16
C LEU A 193 3.85 27.01 2.35
N GLU A 194 4.39 26.29 3.33
CA GLU A 194 5.09 26.87 4.48
C GLU A 194 6.34 27.65 4.06
N GLU A 195 7.13 27.07 3.15
CA GLU A 195 8.36 27.70 2.64
C GLU A 195 8.08 28.94 1.80
N THR A 196 7.11 28.87 0.87
CA THR A 196 6.86 29.95 -0.09
C THR A 196 6.03 31.10 0.48
N MET A 197 5.14 30.82 1.43
CA MET A 197 4.21 31.81 2.00
C MET A 197 4.55 32.19 3.46
N GLY A 198 5.56 31.58 4.06
CA GLY A 198 5.93 31.81 5.46
C GLY A 198 4.87 31.38 6.47
N LEU A 199 3.97 30.48 6.09
CA LEU A 199 2.95 29.95 6.98
C LEU A 199 3.57 29.01 8.02
N LYS A 200 2.91 28.90 9.18
CA LYS A 200 3.32 27.99 10.26
C LYS A 200 2.13 27.12 10.65
N ASP A 201 2.44 25.94 11.18
CA ASP A 201 1.45 25.00 11.72
C ASP A 201 0.38 24.55 10.69
N VAL A 202 0.75 24.49 9.41
CA VAL A 202 -0.12 23.91 8.39
C VAL A 202 -0.23 22.41 8.66
N ARG A 203 -1.45 21.90 8.79
CA ARG A 203 -1.67 20.45 8.94
C ARG A 203 -1.89 19.82 7.58
N ARG A 204 -1.42 18.57 7.40
CA ARG A 204 -1.64 17.80 6.17
C ARG A 204 -3.13 17.73 5.81
N GLU A 205 -3.97 17.50 6.83
CA GLU A 205 -5.43 17.34 6.69
C GLU A 205 -6.13 18.61 6.18
N ASP A 206 -5.49 19.77 6.31
CA ASP A 206 -6.01 21.05 5.81
C ASP A 206 -5.70 21.25 4.30
N ILE A 207 -4.86 20.39 3.71
CA ILE A 207 -4.59 20.36 2.27
C ILE A 207 -5.68 19.51 1.59
N LEU A 208 -6.66 20.17 1.00
CA LEU A 208 -7.75 19.50 0.27
C LEU A 208 -7.27 19.13 -1.13
N VAL A 209 -7.48 17.90 -1.53
CA VAL A 209 -7.08 17.37 -2.84
C VAL A 209 -8.21 16.54 -3.46
N ASN A 210 -8.30 16.52 -4.79
CA ASN A 210 -9.05 15.51 -5.52
C ASN A 210 -8.07 14.41 -5.95
N VAL A 211 -8.33 13.16 -5.54
CA VAL A 211 -7.48 12.01 -5.81
C VAL A 211 -8.10 11.18 -6.93
N LEU A 212 -7.34 10.89 -7.98
CA LEU A 212 -7.78 10.05 -9.08
C LEU A 212 -6.63 9.23 -9.66
N GLY A 213 -6.89 7.95 -9.92
CA GLY A 213 -5.92 7.00 -10.46
C GLY A 213 -6.07 5.60 -9.87
N ILE A 214 -4.96 4.88 -9.84
CA ILE A 214 -4.84 3.55 -9.23
C ILE A 214 -3.77 3.59 -8.15
N ASN A 215 -3.74 2.60 -7.26
CA ASN A 215 -2.77 2.55 -6.17
C ASN A 215 -1.33 2.78 -6.63
N HIS A 216 -0.60 3.64 -5.94
CA HIS A 216 0.75 4.10 -6.23
C HIS A 216 0.93 4.87 -7.55
N PHE A 217 -0.15 5.09 -8.30
CA PHE A 217 -0.16 5.87 -9.53
C PHE A 217 -1.38 6.79 -9.56
N THR A 218 -1.56 7.52 -8.48
CA THR A 218 -2.59 8.53 -8.27
C THR A 218 -2.12 9.92 -8.71
N TRP A 219 -3.08 10.78 -8.97
CA TRP A 219 -2.87 12.15 -9.42
C TRP A 219 -3.83 13.09 -8.71
N PHE A 220 -3.44 14.37 -8.57
CA PHE A 220 -4.33 15.43 -8.16
C PHE A 220 -4.57 16.38 -9.36
N ASP A 221 -5.81 16.64 -9.67
CA ASP A 221 -6.26 17.69 -10.59
C ASP A 221 -6.77 18.93 -9.85
N TYR A 222 -6.89 18.82 -8.53
CA TYR A 222 -7.24 19.89 -7.61
C TYR A 222 -6.44 19.75 -6.31
N ALA A 223 -5.90 20.88 -5.84
CA ALA A 223 -5.26 20.99 -4.53
C ALA A 223 -5.47 22.41 -3.98
N SER A 224 -5.93 22.54 -2.73
CA SER A 224 -6.14 23.84 -2.09
C SER A 224 -5.87 23.81 -0.59
N TYR A 225 -5.57 25.00 -0.05
CA TYR A 225 -5.44 25.25 1.38
C TYR A 225 -6.23 26.49 1.76
N LYS A 226 -7.29 26.35 2.57
CA LYS A 226 -8.13 27.48 3.02
C LYS A 226 -8.57 28.42 1.90
N GLY A 227 -8.93 27.88 0.75
CA GLY A 227 -9.35 28.62 -0.43
C GLY A 227 -8.21 29.13 -1.33
N ILE A 228 -6.96 28.88 -0.97
CA ILE A 228 -5.81 29.17 -1.84
C ILE A 228 -5.62 28.02 -2.80
N ASP A 229 -5.61 28.28 -4.11
CA ASP A 229 -5.23 27.30 -5.13
C ASP A 229 -3.72 27.01 -5.07
N LEU A 230 -3.34 25.74 -4.89
CA LEU A 230 -1.95 25.35 -4.78
C LEU A 230 -1.26 25.09 -6.12
N PHE A 231 -1.99 24.98 -7.23
CA PHE A 231 -1.39 24.68 -8.53
C PHE A 231 -0.44 25.77 -9.04
N PRO A 232 -0.77 27.07 -8.95
CA PRO A 232 0.17 28.13 -9.33
C PRO A 232 1.43 28.14 -8.46
N ILE A 233 1.29 27.92 -7.15
CA ILE A 233 2.41 27.87 -6.20
C ILE A 233 3.32 26.66 -6.52
N TYR A 234 2.71 25.47 -6.70
CA TYR A 234 3.42 24.25 -7.04
C TYR A 234 4.14 24.37 -8.38
N ARG A 235 3.49 24.97 -9.40
CA ARG A 235 4.11 25.22 -10.71
C ARG A 235 5.36 26.03 -10.58
N LYS A 236 5.30 27.19 -9.93
CA LYS A 236 6.44 28.05 -9.71
C LYS A 236 7.57 27.32 -8.97
N TYR A 237 7.23 26.61 -7.90
CA TYR A 237 8.20 25.84 -7.11
C TYR A 237 8.90 24.78 -7.95
N THR A 238 8.16 24.01 -8.75
CA THR A 238 8.75 22.96 -9.61
C THR A 238 9.64 23.50 -10.71
N GLU A 239 9.43 24.73 -11.17
CA GLU A 239 10.27 25.44 -12.16
C GLU A 239 11.56 25.94 -11.52
N GLU A 240 11.49 26.43 -10.29
CA GLU A 240 12.65 26.93 -9.53
C GLU A 240 13.54 25.80 -8.98
N HIS A 241 12.97 24.61 -8.69
CA HIS A 241 13.63 23.47 -8.05
C HIS A 241 13.78 22.23 -8.96
N THR A 242 14.15 22.46 -10.24
CA THR A 242 14.29 21.38 -11.23
C THR A 242 15.41 20.38 -10.91
N GLU A 243 16.48 20.83 -10.26
CA GLU A 243 17.69 20.04 -10.02
C GLU A 243 17.82 19.55 -8.56
N ASP A 244 17.39 20.34 -7.61
CA ASP A 244 17.50 20.04 -6.17
C ASP A 244 16.24 19.38 -5.60
N GLY A 245 15.09 19.68 -6.16
CA GLY A 245 13.81 19.12 -5.72
C GLY A 245 13.35 19.68 -4.37
N TYR A 246 12.58 18.88 -3.62
CA TYR A 246 12.11 19.20 -2.28
C TYR A 246 12.71 18.22 -1.25
N LYS A 247 13.17 18.73 -0.11
CA LYS A 247 13.65 17.92 1.01
C LYS A 247 12.60 17.90 2.11
N GLU A 248 12.06 16.73 2.38
CA GLU A 248 11.14 16.54 3.51
C GLU A 248 11.84 16.82 4.84
N VAL A 249 11.22 17.68 5.66
CA VAL A 249 11.70 18.02 7.00
C VAL A 249 11.22 16.98 8.01
N ASP A 250 9.98 16.54 7.89
CA ASP A 250 9.35 15.55 8.76
C ASP A 250 9.39 14.16 8.11
N ARG A 251 10.37 13.35 8.47
CA ARG A 251 10.47 11.96 8.01
C ARG A 251 9.85 11.03 9.04
N ASN A 252 8.91 10.23 8.58
CA ASN A 252 8.43 9.13 9.39
C ASN A 252 9.53 8.04 9.45
N TRP A 253 9.62 7.30 10.55
CA TRP A 253 10.66 6.30 10.77
C TRP A 253 10.68 5.18 9.71
N MET A 254 9.56 4.87 9.07
CA MET A 254 9.48 3.88 8.00
C MET A 254 10.07 4.37 6.67
N ASN A 255 10.04 5.69 6.43
CA ASN A 255 10.47 6.31 5.17
C ASN A 255 11.83 7.04 5.26
N SER A 256 12.39 7.17 6.47
CA SER A 256 13.66 7.91 6.67
C SER A 256 14.86 7.32 5.91
N THR A 257 14.78 6.06 5.53
CA THR A 257 15.86 5.34 4.83
C THR A 257 15.84 5.59 3.31
N PHE A 258 14.73 6.08 2.77
CA PHE A 258 14.53 6.23 1.34
C PHE A 258 14.50 7.72 0.98
N ASP A 259 15.67 8.29 0.72
CA ASP A 259 15.77 9.67 0.23
C ASP A 259 15.11 9.78 -1.14
N CYS A 260 14.15 10.71 -1.23
CA CYS A 260 13.50 11.10 -2.46
C CYS A 260 13.49 12.62 -2.52
N ALA A 261 13.96 13.17 -3.64
CA ALA A 261 13.98 14.62 -3.85
C ALA A 261 12.73 15.14 -4.58
N HIS A 262 11.75 14.28 -4.87
CA HIS A 262 10.51 14.61 -5.58
C HIS A 262 10.70 15.20 -7.00
N ILE A 263 11.89 15.03 -7.60
CA ILE A 263 12.21 15.57 -8.93
C ILE A 263 11.42 14.89 -10.03
N VAL A 264 11.14 13.58 -9.90
CA VAL A 264 10.29 12.85 -10.86
C VAL A 264 8.88 13.42 -10.83
N LYS A 265 8.30 13.60 -9.64
CA LYS A 265 6.99 14.19 -9.43
C LYS A 265 6.90 15.60 -10.05
N PHE A 266 7.93 16.43 -9.86
CA PHE A 266 8.02 17.76 -10.45
C PHE A 266 8.14 17.71 -11.98
N ASN A 267 8.91 16.76 -12.52
CA ASN A 267 9.01 16.57 -13.96
C ASN A 267 7.69 16.11 -14.58
N LEU A 268 6.97 15.18 -13.92
CA LEU A 268 5.66 14.72 -14.36
C LEU A 268 4.63 15.87 -14.34
N PHE A 269 4.66 16.75 -13.33
CA PHE A 269 3.80 17.91 -13.28
C PHE A 269 4.05 18.87 -14.45
N ARG A 270 5.31 19.18 -14.75
CA ARG A 270 5.65 20.04 -15.91
C ARG A 270 5.21 19.43 -17.24
N LYS A 271 5.19 18.09 -17.34
CA LYS A 271 4.81 17.37 -18.55
C LYS A 271 3.30 17.26 -18.73
N TYR A 272 2.56 16.99 -17.64
CA TYR A 272 1.15 16.63 -17.71
C TYR A 272 0.22 17.64 -17.06
N GLY A 273 0.73 18.57 -16.27
CA GLY A 273 -0.08 19.61 -15.61
C GLY A 273 -0.87 19.14 -14.39
N LEU A 274 -0.75 17.87 -14.01
CA LEU A 274 -1.34 17.27 -12.81
C LEU A 274 -0.26 16.93 -11.79
N ILE A 275 -0.60 16.98 -10.51
CA ILE A 275 0.33 16.62 -9.44
C ILE A 275 0.30 15.09 -9.26
N ALA A 276 1.39 14.41 -9.62
CA ALA A 276 1.51 12.99 -9.35
C ALA A 276 1.57 12.74 -7.83
N ALA A 277 0.72 11.85 -7.31
CA ALA A 277 0.38 11.78 -5.89
C ALA A 277 0.88 10.51 -5.18
N ALA A 278 2.00 9.95 -5.64
CA ALA A 278 2.73 8.90 -4.96
C ALA A 278 4.22 9.27 -4.86
N GLY A 279 5.02 8.51 -4.13
CA GLY A 279 6.46 8.70 -4.07
C GLY A 279 7.14 8.45 -5.42
N ASP A 280 8.22 9.18 -5.72
CA ASP A 280 8.96 9.05 -6.98
C ASP A 280 9.33 7.61 -7.30
N ARG A 281 9.68 6.81 -6.29
CA ARG A 281 10.07 5.40 -6.41
C ARG A 281 8.94 4.50 -6.91
N HIS A 282 7.69 4.80 -6.56
CA HIS A 282 6.52 4.10 -7.08
C HIS A 282 6.15 4.63 -8.46
N LEU A 283 6.06 5.95 -8.63
CA LEU A 283 5.67 6.57 -9.89
C LEU A 283 6.48 6.08 -11.09
N VAL A 284 7.81 5.93 -10.92
CA VAL A 284 8.70 5.52 -12.01
C VAL A 284 8.45 4.11 -12.51
N GLU A 285 7.90 3.21 -11.67
CA GLU A 285 7.58 1.82 -12.04
C GLU A 285 6.36 1.72 -12.97
N PHE A 286 5.51 2.74 -13.00
CA PHE A 286 4.35 2.81 -13.88
C PHE A 286 4.65 3.49 -15.22
N MET A 287 5.81 4.12 -15.33
CA MET A 287 6.20 4.86 -16.54
C MET A 287 6.85 3.96 -17.57
N PRO A 288 6.81 4.33 -18.88
CA PRO A 288 7.46 3.54 -19.93
C PRO A 288 8.95 3.29 -19.66
N GLY A 289 9.39 2.07 -19.87
CA GLY A 289 10.77 1.65 -19.68
C GLY A 289 11.74 2.07 -20.79
N VAL A 290 11.24 2.49 -21.96
CA VAL A 290 12.04 2.91 -23.14
C VAL A 290 12.06 4.44 -23.27
N GLY A 291 12.92 4.95 -24.15
CA GLY A 291 13.05 6.40 -24.39
C GLY A 291 13.69 7.12 -23.19
N ASP A 292 13.03 8.20 -22.72
CA ASP A 292 13.45 8.97 -21.56
C ASP A 292 12.99 8.33 -20.23
N SER A 293 13.19 7.02 -20.10
CA SER A 293 12.81 6.26 -18.90
C SER A 293 13.56 6.73 -17.66
N TYR A 294 12.86 6.86 -16.54
CA TYR A 294 13.44 7.14 -15.21
C TYR A 294 14.25 5.94 -14.66
N LEU A 295 13.89 4.71 -15.07
CA LEU A 295 14.49 3.45 -14.65
C LEU A 295 15.38 2.81 -15.75
N LYS A 296 16.00 3.62 -16.59
CA LYS A 296 16.83 3.12 -17.71
C LYS A 296 18.05 2.35 -17.24
N ASN A 297 18.71 2.83 -16.20
CA ASN A 297 19.89 2.24 -15.58
C ASN A 297 20.17 2.92 -14.21
N PRO A 298 21.08 2.37 -13.40
CA PRO A 298 21.40 2.95 -12.08
C PRO A 298 21.88 4.41 -12.11
N GLY A 299 22.56 4.84 -13.18
CA GLY A 299 22.99 6.23 -13.35
C GLY A 299 21.81 7.19 -13.55
N THR A 300 20.78 6.76 -14.28
CA THR A 300 19.54 7.52 -14.44
C THR A 300 18.81 7.67 -13.11
N VAL A 301 18.71 6.61 -12.32
CA VAL A 301 18.14 6.62 -10.97
C VAL A 301 18.85 7.63 -10.09
N LYS A 302 20.19 7.63 -10.08
CA LYS A 302 21.00 8.58 -9.31
C LYS A 302 20.76 10.04 -9.74
N ARG A 303 20.60 10.28 -11.05
CA ARG A 303 20.29 11.61 -11.58
C ARG A 303 18.95 12.13 -11.08
N TRP A 304 17.93 11.27 -10.99
CA TRP A 304 16.59 11.63 -10.51
C TRP A 304 16.45 11.64 -8.99
N LYS A 305 17.55 11.37 -8.26
CA LYS A 305 17.64 11.45 -6.79
C LYS A 305 16.54 10.68 -6.05
N PHE A 306 16.22 9.48 -6.54
CA PHE A 306 15.49 8.48 -5.79
C PHE A 306 16.33 7.20 -5.66
N GLY A 307 16.03 6.35 -4.68
CA GLY A 307 16.78 5.11 -4.44
C GLY A 307 16.12 3.89 -5.09
N LEU A 308 16.95 2.91 -5.45
CA LEU A 308 16.48 1.55 -5.62
C LEU A 308 16.48 0.88 -4.24
N THR A 309 15.38 0.22 -3.87
CA THR A 309 15.36 -0.58 -2.64
C THR A 309 16.06 -1.90 -2.90
N THR A 310 17.30 -2.04 -2.45
CA THR A 310 17.99 -3.32 -2.57
C THR A 310 17.37 -4.32 -1.60
N VAL A 311 17.29 -5.58 -2.03
CA VAL A 311 16.81 -6.66 -1.16
C VAL A 311 17.80 -6.95 -0.04
N ASP A 312 19.10 -6.76 -0.29
CA ASP A 312 20.13 -6.89 0.75
C ASP A 312 19.92 -5.91 1.91
N TRP A 313 19.54 -4.66 1.59
CA TRP A 313 19.17 -3.71 2.62
C TRP A 313 17.94 -4.20 3.43
N ARG A 314 16.92 -4.74 2.75
CA ARG A 314 15.72 -5.28 3.43
C ARG A 314 16.03 -6.48 4.32
N LYS A 315 16.96 -7.36 3.88
CA LYS A 315 17.43 -8.49 4.69
C LYS A 315 18.17 -8.01 5.95
N LYS A 316 18.99 -6.96 5.82
CA LYS A 316 19.66 -6.34 6.97
C LYS A 316 18.66 -5.70 7.92
N ASP A 317 17.74 -4.88 7.42
CA ASP A 317 16.67 -4.26 8.22
C ASP A 317 15.82 -5.32 8.94
N LEU A 318 15.57 -6.49 8.31
CA LEU A 318 14.90 -7.60 8.97
C LEU A 318 15.67 -8.10 10.19
N GLN A 319 17.01 -8.23 10.12
CA GLN A 319 17.80 -8.67 11.26
C GLN A 319 17.68 -7.65 12.42
N ASP A 320 17.74 -6.37 12.12
CA ASP A 320 17.57 -5.30 13.11
C ASP A 320 16.17 -5.34 13.76
N ARG A 321 15.13 -5.58 12.96
CA ARG A 321 13.74 -5.74 13.43
C ARG A 321 13.52 -7.01 14.25
N LEU A 322 14.18 -8.13 13.90
CA LEU A 322 14.14 -9.35 14.69
C LEU A 322 14.77 -9.13 16.08
N ALA A 323 15.94 -8.49 16.13
CA ALA A 323 16.60 -8.15 17.38
C ALA A 323 15.74 -7.18 18.23
N LYS A 324 15.13 -6.18 17.60
CA LYS A 324 14.20 -5.26 18.28
C LYS A 324 12.98 -5.97 18.80
N SER A 325 12.37 -6.88 18.02
CA SER A 325 11.22 -7.69 18.46
C SER A 325 11.54 -8.50 19.72
N ALA A 326 12.73 -9.11 19.79
CA ALA A 326 13.17 -9.86 20.97
C ALA A 326 13.29 -8.95 22.21
N ARG A 327 13.92 -7.77 22.08
CA ARG A 327 14.05 -6.81 23.18
C ARG A 327 12.71 -6.27 23.66
N LEU A 328 11.80 -5.92 22.73
CA LEU A 328 10.44 -5.49 23.06
C LEU A 328 9.66 -6.57 23.81
N ALA A 329 9.72 -7.83 23.34
CA ALA A 329 9.07 -8.96 23.99
C ALA A 329 9.66 -9.26 25.39
N ALA A 330 10.98 -9.12 25.55
CA ALA A 330 11.66 -9.27 26.85
C ALA A 330 11.36 -8.10 27.81
N GLY A 331 10.91 -6.94 27.31
CA GLY A 331 10.72 -5.71 28.09
C GLY A 331 12.01 -4.95 28.36
N GLU A 332 13.03 -5.20 27.55
CA GLU A 332 14.30 -4.48 27.55
C GLU A 332 14.24 -3.18 26.73
N GLU A 333 13.24 -3.07 25.86
CA GLU A 333 12.92 -1.91 25.06
C GLU A 333 11.41 -1.67 25.08
N GLU A 334 10.97 -0.42 24.89
CA GLU A 334 9.56 -0.06 24.83
C GLU A 334 9.22 0.57 23.47
N ILE A 335 7.96 0.38 23.02
CA ILE A 335 7.43 1.11 21.88
C ILE A 335 7.28 2.57 22.27
N GLU A 336 7.85 3.46 21.46
CA GLU A 336 7.70 4.90 21.61
C GLU A 336 6.28 5.33 21.19
N LEU A 337 5.56 6.03 22.06
CA LEU A 337 4.23 6.57 21.75
C LEU A 337 4.39 7.87 20.95
N LYS A 338 4.28 7.76 19.64
CA LYS A 338 4.25 8.88 18.69
C LYS A 338 3.15 8.66 17.66
N PRO A 339 2.42 9.70 17.24
CA PRO A 339 1.50 9.61 16.12
C PRO A 339 2.24 9.05 14.90
N THR A 340 1.70 7.99 14.30
CA THR A 340 2.35 7.33 13.17
C THR A 340 2.09 8.06 11.85
N GLY A 341 1.01 8.83 11.80
CA GLY A 341 0.53 9.50 10.61
C GLY A 341 -0.33 8.61 9.71
N GLU A 342 -0.59 7.37 10.14
CA GLU A 342 -1.54 6.47 9.49
C GLU A 342 -2.98 6.81 9.90
N GLU A 343 -3.94 6.52 9.02
CA GLU A 343 -5.34 6.85 9.27
C GLU A 343 -6.21 5.65 9.67
N GLY A 344 -5.65 4.43 9.74
CA GLY A 344 -6.41 3.20 9.96
C GLY A 344 -7.35 3.26 11.16
N ILE A 345 -6.88 3.75 12.31
CA ILE A 345 -7.71 3.87 13.51
C ILE A 345 -8.80 4.92 13.35
N GLN A 346 -8.51 6.03 12.67
CA GLN A 346 -9.50 7.08 12.39
C GLN A 346 -10.59 6.58 11.44
N LEU A 347 -10.25 5.71 10.48
CA LEU A 347 -11.22 5.07 9.59
C LEU A 347 -12.10 4.06 10.36
N ILE A 348 -11.51 3.27 11.27
CA ILE A 348 -12.27 2.38 12.16
C ILE A 348 -13.26 3.21 13.00
N LYS A 349 -12.84 4.33 13.60
CA LYS A 349 -13.71 5.23 14.37
C LYS A 349 -14.86 5.76 13.52
N ALA A 350 -14.59 6.17 12.27
CA ALA A 350 -15.62 6.63 11.35
C ALA A 350 -16.63 5.51 11.03
N LEU A 351 -16.15 4.31 10.72
CA LEU A 351 -16.99 3.14 10.45
C LEU A 351 -17.79 2.67 11.68
N CYS A 352 -17.27 2.91 12.88
CA CYS A 352 -18.03 2.76 14.13
C CYS A 352 -19.03 3.90 14.36
N GLY A 353 -18.98 5.01 13.61
CA GLY A 353 -19.88 6.15 13.76
C GLY A 353 -19.51 7.12 14.88
N LEU A 354 -18.24 7.12 15.31
CA LEU A 354 -17.74 8.09 16.30
C LEU A 354 -17.41 9.44 15.67
N ASN A 355 -17.08 9.43 14.39
CA ASN A 355 -16.82 10.63 13.58
C ASN A 355 -17.22 10.40 12.12
N CYS A 356 -16.97 11.39 11.28
CA CYS A 356 -17.03 11.30 9.83
C CYS A 356 -15.67 11.74 9.29
N LYS A 357 -15.09 10.99 8.33
CA LYS A 357 -13.78 11.30 7.79
C LYS A 357 -13.76 11.18 6.28
N ILE A 358 -13.10 12.15 5.63
CA ILE A 358 -12.75 12.04 4.22
C ILE A 358 -11.30 11.58 4.12
N SER A 359 -11.06 10.50 3.36
CA SER A 359 -9.72 9.98 3.09
C SER A 359 -9.69 9.30 1.72
N ASN A 360 -8.48 9.07 1.18
CA ASN A 360 -8.33 8.26 -0.02
C ASN A 360 -8.56 6.76 0.29
N VAL A 361 -9.08 6.05 -0.68
CA VAL A 361 -9.43 4.64 -0.56
C VAL A 361 -9.25 3.90 -1.88
N ASN A 362 -8.75 2.66 -1.79
CA ASN A 362 -8.66 1.74 -2.92
C ASN A 362 -9.86 0.79 -2.89
N ILE A 363 -10.78 0.95 -3.84
CA ILE A 363 -11.98 0.12 -4.00
C ILE A 363 -12.34 -0.04 -5.48
N PRO A 364 -13.21 -1.03 -5.85
CA PRO A 364 -13.71 -1.14 -7.22
C PRO A 364 -14.43 0.12 -7.70
N ASN A 365 -14.28 0.44 -8.98
CA ASN A 365 -14.86 1.61 -9.65
C ASN A 365 -16.37 1.44 -9.96
N THR A 366 -17.09 0.64 -9.17
CA THR A 366 -18.50 0.28 -9.42
C THR A 366 -19.47 1.47 -9.38
N GLY A 367 -19.07 2.56 -8.71
CA GLY A 367 -19.80 3.83 -8.69
C GLY A 367 -19.32 4.81 -9.76
N HIS A 368 -18.50 4.40 -10.72
CA HIS A 368 -17.86 5.28 -11.70
C HIS A 368 -17.18 6.50 -11.04
N GLN A 369 -16.46 6.27 -9.93
CA GLN A 369 -15.72 7.32 -9.23
C GLN A 369 -14.75 8.01 -10.18
N ILE A 370 -14.11 7.25 -11.06
CA ILE A 370 -13.38 7.74 -12.24
C ILE A 370 -14.17 7.31 -13.47
N ALA A 371 -14.84 8.27 -14.12
CA ALA A 371 -15.89 8.02 -15.10
C ALA A 371 -15.40 7.28 -16.36
N ASN A 372 -14.13 7.47 -16.75
CA ASN A 372 -13.54 6.88 -17.96
C ASN A 372 -12.62 5.68 -17.69
N LEU A 373 -12.70 5.05 -16.51
CA LEU A 373 -12.11 3.76 -16.22
C LEU A 373 -13.19 2.67 -16.07
N PRO A 374 -12.85 1.37 -16.33
CA PRO A 374 -13.78 0.26 -16.19
C PRO A 374 -14.33 0.12 -14.77
N GLU A 375 -15.59 -0.34 -14.64
CA GLU A 375 -16.23 -0.60 -13.33
C GLU A 375 -15.47 -1.60 -12.46
N ASN A 376 -14.85 -2.59 -13.07
CA ASN A 376 -14.10 -3.64 -12.39
C ASN A 376 -12.65 -3.25 -12.09
N ALA A 377 -12.19 -2.05 -12.47
CA ALA A 377 -10.90 -1.52 -12.03
C ALA A 377 -10.95 -1.24 -10.52
N VAL A 378 -9.87 -1.52 -9.80
CA VAL A 378 -9.68 -0.98 -8.45
C VAL A 378 -8.98 0.36 -8.59
N VAL A 379 -9.68 1.40 -8.16
CA VAL A 379 -9.22 2.80 -8.26
C VAL A 379 -8.93 3.37 -6.88
N GLU A 380 -8.09 4.38 -6.83
CA GLU A 380 -7.83 5.15 -5.61
C GLU A 380 -8.40 6.56 -5.77
N THR A 381 -9.44 6.85 -4.96
CA THR A 381 -10.16 8.12 -4.93
C THR A 381 -10.48 8.52 -3.50
N ASN A 382 -10.90 9.76 -3.27
CA ASN A 382 -11.45 10.15 -1.98
C ASN A 382 -12.80 9.46 -1.71
N ALA A 383 -13.06 9.18 -0.45
CA ALA A 383 -14.35 8.69 0.03
C ALA A 383 -14.71 9.32 1.37
N VAL A 384 -16.00 9.39 1.65
CA VAL A 384 -16.53 9.72 2.97
C VAL A 384 -16.71 8.41 3.75
N PHE A 385 -16.04 8.32 4.89
CA PHE A 385 -16.19 7.25 5.86
C PHE A 385 -17.17 7.71 6.93
N GLU A 386 -18.21 6.95 7.14
CA GLU A 386 -19.24 7.18 8.16
C GLU A 386 -19.73 5.83 8.72
N ARG A 387 -20.63 5.86 9.69
CA ARG A 387 -21.11 4.64 10.35
C ARG A 387 -21.54 3.56 9.37
N ASP A 388 -20.82 2.43 9.40
CA ASP A 388 -21.05 1.24 8.57
C ASP A 388 -21.12 1.51 7.06
N ALA A 389 -20.49 2.59 6.58
CA ALA A 389 -20.51 2.97 5.17
C ALA A 389 -19.22 3.66 4.71
N ILE A 390 -18.83 3.36 3.48
CA ILE A 390 -17.85 4.10 2.70
C ILE A 390 -18.56 4.62 1.46
N ARG A 391 -18.55 5.94 1.28
CA ARG A 391 -19.16 6.57 0.10
C ARG A 391 -18.06 7.20 -0.76
N PRO A 392 -17.67 6.52 -1.84
CA PRO A 392 -16.71 7.09 -2.77
C PRO A 392 -17.21 8.41 -3.35
N LEU A 393 -16.31 9.36 -3.47
CA LEU A 393 -16.60 10.62 -4.14
C LEU A 393 -16.34 10.49 -5.63
N TYR A 394 -17.18 11.13 -6.43
CA TYR A 394 -16.93 11.26 -7.86
C TYR A 394 -15.68 12.11 -8.07
N ALA A 395 -14.64 11.54 -8.65
CA ALA A 395 -13.35 12.19 -8.87
C ALA A 395 -13.23 12.84 -10.27
N GLY A 396 -14.15 12.55 -11.18
CA GLY A 396 -14.14 13.04 -12.55
C GLY A 396 -13.58 12.05 -13.56
N GLU A 397 -12.92 12.55 -14.58
CA GLU A 397 -12.26 11.75 -15.62
C GLU A 397 -10.74 11.95 -15.57
N LEU A 398 -9.99 10.88 -15.82
CA LEU A 398 -8.56 11.02 -16.10
C LEU A 398 -8.38 11.77 -17.42
N PRO A 399 -7.56 12.84 -17.47
CA PRO A 399 -7.15 13.42 -18.75
C PRO A 399 -6.56 12.36 -19.67
N GLU A 400 -6.80 12.46 -20.98
CA GLU A 400 -6.41 11.43 -21.95
C GLU A 400 -4.95 10.98 -21.82
N GLN A 401 -4.03 11.94 -21.69
CA GLN A 401 -2.60 11.66 -21.53
C GLN A 401 -2.26 10.86 -20.28
N ILE A 402 -3.03 11.03 -19.20
CA ILE A 402 -2.86 10.26 -17.96
C ILE A 402 -3.54 8.90 -18.08
N ARG A 403 -4.72 8.85 -18.72
CA ARG A 403 -5.43 7.60 -18.98
C ARG A 403 -4.59 6.63 -19.81
N GLU A 404 -3.89 7.13 -20.86
CA GLU A 404 -2.97 6.33 -21.67
C GLU A 404 -1.85 5.68 -20.84
N LEU A 405 -1.43 6.30 -19.75
CA LEU A 405 -0.45 5.73 -18.81
C LEU A 405 -1.09 4.72 -17.83
N VAL A 406 -2.35 4.92 -17.43
CA VAL A 406 -3.06 4.10 -16.44
C VAL A 406 -3.68 2.84 -17.07
N ASP A 407 -4.27 2.95 -18.27
CA ASP A 407 -5.02 1.87 -18.95
C ASP A 407 -4.20 0.56 -19.09
N PRO A 408 -2.90 0.56 -19.46
CA PRO A 408 -2.12 -0.67 -19.54
C PRO A 408 -2.04 -1.43 -18.21
N HIS A 409 -1.92 -0.71 -17.10
CA HIS A 409 -1.86 -1.32 -15.77
C HIS A 409 -3.22 -1.88 -15.34
N VAL A 410 -4.31 -1.16 -15.60
CA VAL A 410 -5.68 -1.65 -15.33
C VAL A 410 -5.96 -2.92 -16.14
N ALA A 411 -5.58 -2.95 -17.41
CA ALA A 411 -5.70 -4.15 -18.25
C ALA A 411 -4.83 -5.31 -17.72
N ASN A 412 -3.62 -5.01 -17.27
CA ASN A 412 -2.72 -6.02 -16.70
C ASN A 412 -3.23 -6.59 -15.37
N HIS A 413 -3.93 -5.82 -14.55
CA HIS A 413 -4.57 -6.35 -13.34
C HIS A 413 -5.54 -7.50 -13.66
N GLU A 414 -6.31 -7.39 -14.76
CA GLU A 414 -7.20 -8.48 -15.21
C GLU A 414 -6.43 -9.71 -15.68
N ARG A 415 -5.36 -9.51 -16.47
CA ARG A 415 -4.53 -10.60 -16.96
C ARG A 415 -3.86 -11.36 -15.82
N ILE A 416 -3.25 -10.62 -14.89
CA ILE A 416 -2.52 -11.18 -13.76
C ILE A 416 -3.48 -11.94 -12.82
N LEU A 417 -4.68 -11.39 -12.53
CA LEU A 417 -5.68 -12.08 -11.75
C LEU A 417 -6.07 -13.42 -12.39
N LYS A 418 -6.41 -13.42 -13.69
CA LYS A 418 -6.74 -14.63 -14.43
C LYS A 418 -5.57 -15.62 -14.46
N ALA A 419 -4.36 -15.14 -14.77
CA ALA A 419 -3.16 -15.96 -14.80
C ALA A 419 -2.91 -16.68 -13.47
N ALA A 420 -3.06 -15.97 -12.35
CA ALA A 420 -2.87 -16.53 -11.01
C ALA A 420 -3.91 -17.59 -10.66
N LEU A 421 -5.19 -17.33 -10.98
CA LEU A 421 -6.29 -18.25 -10.70
C LEU A 421 -6.25 -19.52 -11.54
N LEU A 422 -5.79 -19.42 -12.81
CA LEU A 422 -5.75 -20.55 -13.76
C LEU A 422 -4.37 -21.23 -13.81
N CYS A 423 -3.35 -20.67 -13.17
CA CYS A 423 -1.93 -21.03 -13.36
C CYS A 423 -1.57 -21.05 -14.87
N ASP A 424 -1.90 -19.94 -15.55
CA ASP A 424 -1.75 -19.79 -16.99
C ASP A 424 -0.47 -19.00 -17.31
N PHE A 425 0.50 -19.72 -17.89
CA PHE A 425 1.82 -19.17 -18.23
C PHE A 425 1.75 -18.11 -19.34
N ASP A 426 0.92 -18.37 -20.37
CA ASP A 426 0.85 -17.49 -21.54
C ASP A 426 0.26 -16.13 -21.15
N LEU A 427 -0.72 -16.10 -20.24
CA LEU A 427 -1.26 -14.86 -19.68
C LEU A 427 -0.21 -14.09 -18.85
N VAL A 428 0.72 -14.78 -18.18
CA VAL A 428 1.82 -14.08 -17.46
C VAL A 428 2.77 -13.46 -18.46
N VAL A 429 3.15 -14.19 -19.52
CA VAL A 429 4.01 -13.68 -20.60
C VAL A 429 3.36 -12.47 -21.26
N GLU A 430 2.06 -12.55 -21.57
CA GLU A 430 1.31 -11.42 -22.14
C GLU A 430 1.31 -10.22 -21.20
N ALA A 431 1.06 -10.43 -19.89
CA ALA A 431 1.07 -9.35 -18.91
C ALA A 431 2.45 -8.67 -18.82
N PHE A 432 3.54 -9.44 -18.89
CA PHE A 432 4.89 -8.87 -18.92
C PHE A 432 5.14 -8.09 -20.22
N MET A 433 4.77 -8.63 -21.37
CA MET A 433 4.98 -7.97 -22.68
C MET A 433 4.21 -6.65 -22.81
N GLU A 434 3.03 -6.56 -22.19
CA GLU A 434 2.20 -5.35 -22.19
C GLU A 434 2.55 -4.37 -21.05
N ASP A 435 3.39 -4.80 -20.09
CA ASP A 435 3.85 -3.91 -19.03
C ASP A 435 4.71 -2.77 -19.59
N PRO A 436 4.43 -1.50 -19.28
CA PRO A 436 5.19 -0.37 -19.79
C PRO A 436 6.70 -0.42 -19.53
N GLN A 437 7.14 -1.07 -18.45
CA GLN A 437 8.58 -1.24 -18.15
C GLN A 437 9.26 -2.26 -19.06
N VAL A 438 8.52 -3.23 -19.57
CA VAL A 438 9.04 -4.34 -20.41
C VAL A 438 8.86 -4.05 -21.89
N LYS A 439 7.75 -3.42 -22.26
CA LYS A 439 7.36 -3.16 -23.66
C LYS A 439 8.46 -2.44 -24.42
N GLY A 440 8.93 -3.08 -25.51
CA GLY A 440 10.01 -2.58 -26.35
C GLY A 440 11.44 -2.78 -25.81
N ARG A 441 11.59 -3.45 -24.64
CA ARG A 441 12.92 -3.79 -24.08
C ARG A 441 13.34 -5.23 -24.31
N ALA A 442 12.40 -6.15 -24.40
CA ALA A 442 12.67 -7.58 -24.50
C ALA A 442 11.83 -8.23 -25.60
N THR A 443 12.34 -9.33 -26.17
CA THR A 443 11.56 -10.18 -27.08
C THR A 443 10.67 -11.13 -26.30
N VAL A 444 9.69 -11.75 -26.97
CA VAL A 444 8.78 -12.74 -26.34
C VAL A 444 9.57 -13.89 -25.73
N GLU A 445 10.57 -14.41 -26.44
CA GLU A 445 11.41 -15.53 -25.99
C GLU A 445 12.20 -15.17 -24.72
N GLN A 446 12.74 -13.95 -24.65
CA GLN A 446 13.44 -13.45 -23.47
C GLN A 446 12.51 -13.31 -22.27
N VAL A 447 11.27 -12.85 -22.50
CA VAL A 447 10.26 -12.74 -21.46
C VAL A 447 9.78 -14.12 -20.99
N GLU A 448 9.56 -15.08 -21.90
CA GLU A 448 9.23 -16.45 -21.54
C GLU A 448 10.30 -17.08 -20.64
N GLU A 449 11.58 -16.91 -21.00
CA GLU A 449 12.70 -17.39 -20.18
C GLU A 449 12.72 -16.72 -18.81
N LEU A 450 12.55 -15.38 -18.76
CA LEU A 450 12.47 -14.64 -17.51
C LEU A 450 11.35 -15.16 -16.62
N VAL A 451 10.13 -15.30 -17.16
CA VAL A 451 8.96 -15.79 -16.42
C VAL A 451 9.21 -17.19 -15.85
N ARG A 452 9.77 -18.14 -16.66
CA ARG A 452 10.12 -19.49 -16.19
C ARG A 452 11.09 -19.46 -15.02
N ASP A 453 12.13 -18.63 -15.11
CA ASP A 453 13.14 -18.54 -14.08
C ASP A 453 12.60 -17.88 -12.81
N MET A 454 11.77 -16.86 -12.95
CA MET A 454 11.10 -16.22 -11.79
C MET A 454 10.12 -17.19 -11.11
N LEU A 455 9.35 -17.98 -11.87
CA LEU A 455 8.50 -19.05 -11.30
C LEU A 455 9.34 -20.08 -10.54
N ARG A 456 10.47 -20.55 -11.12
CA ARG A 456 11.39 -21.47 -10.42
C ARG A 456 11.96 -20.89 -9.15
N GLY A 457 12.37 -19.62 -9.19
CA GLY A 457 12.93 -18.92 -8.04
C GLY A 457 11.94 -18.68 -6.89
N THR A 458 10.64 -18.66 -7.20
CA THR A 458 9.57 -18.38 -6.21
C THR A 458 8.64 -19.58 -5.95
N LYS A 459 9.00 -20.75 -6.48
CA LYS A 459 8.14 -21.97 -6.48
C LYS A 459 7.60 -22.40 -5.12
N LYS A 460 8.31 -22.07 -4.04
CA LYS A 460 7.95 -22.46 -2.67
C LYS A 460 6.57 -21.91 -2.25
N TYR A 461 6.19 -20.77 -2.78
CA TYR A 461 4.94 -20.06 -2.42
C TYR A 461 3.92 -20.04 -3.55
N LEU A 462 4.18 -20.76 -4.65
CA LEU A 462 3.26 -20.86 -5.76
C LEU A 462 2.35 -22.09 -5.61
N PRO A 463 1.09 -22.01 -6.06
CA PRO A 463 0.21 -23.17 -6.16
C PRO A 463 0.77 -24.28 -7.03
N ASP A 464 0.36 -25.52 -6.75
CA ASP A 464 0.79 -26.73 -7.48
C ASP A 464 0.51 -26.67 -9.00
N GLY A 465 -0.51 -25.93 -9.44
CA GLY A 465 -0.81 -25.72 -10.84
C GLY A 465 0.35 -25.16 -11.68
N TRP A 466 1.31 -24.50 -11.05
CA TRP A 466 2.49 -23.97 -11.72
C TRP A 466 3.59 -25.02 -11.95
N LYS A 467 3.54 -26.19 -11.31
CA LYS A 467 4.57 -27.24 -11.37
C LYS A 467 4.87 -27.71 -12.81
N LYS A 468 3.87 -27.64 -13.69
CA LYS A 468 4.02 -28.04 -15.10
C LYS A 468 4.95 -27.13 -15.92
N TYR A 469 5.34 -25.95 -15.37
CA TYR A 469 6.20 -24.97 -16.03
C TYR A 469 7.57 -24.80 -15.35
N LEU A 470 7.83 -25.51 -14.25
CA LEU A 470 9.04 -25.37 -13.43
C LEU A 470 10.23 -26.21 -13.96
#